data_ab92aa5e972d24df8045a3e4eee2ebf5
#
_entry.id   ab92aa5e972d24df8045a3e4eee2ebf5
#
_cell.length_a   1.000
_cell.length_b   1.000
_cell.length_c   1.000
_cell.angle_alpha   90.00
_cell.angle_beta   90.00
_cell.angle_gamma   90.00
#
_symmetry.space_group_name_H-M   'P 1'
#
loop_
_entity.id
_entity.type
_entity.pdbx_description
1 polymer ?
#
loop_
_entity_poly.entity_id
_entity_poly.type
_entity_poly.pdbx_seq_one_letter_code
_entity_poly.pdbx_strand_id
1 'polypeptide(L)'
;MKLHFRFWPLAAILLTLASCLEPEDPIQELYSAPSPTQVSNDITWEWSELYLKIERNLAGFRPAPTCRAMAYIHMGAYETVVPGMEQYRSLAQAINGFPTIQFKGDTTRINWAIALNAYYARTFTFFLFNANAAEQSSIEQLEATQLE
;
A
#
# COMPACT_ATOMS: atom_id res chain seq x y z
N MET A 1 42.27 44.70 -43.86
CA MET A 1 42.87 44.18 -42.62
C MET A 1 41.84 43.34 -41.91
N LYS A 2 42.17 42.11 -41.63
CA LYS A 2 41.27 40.99 -41.30
C LYS A 2 40.81 41.07 -39.87
N LEU A 3 39.48 41.05 -39.63
CA LEU A 3 38.91 40.78 -38.33
C LEU A 3 37.90 39.62 -38.51
N HIS A 4 38.38 38.43 -38.42
CA HIS A 4 37.59 37.22 -38.46
C HIS A 4 37.64 36.47 -37.14
N PHE A 5 36.47 36.10 -36.60
CA PHE A 5 36.25 34.85 -35.90
C PHE A 5 36.68 34.74 -34.45
N ARG A 6 35.81 35.20 -33.54
CA ARG A 6 35.92 34.78 -32.13
C ARG A 6 34.58 34.51 -31.39
N PHE A 7 33.48 34.29 -32.10
CA PHE A 7 32.18 34.05 -31.46
C PHE A 7 31.63 32.64 -31.57
N TRP A 8 32.36 31.69 -32.18
CA TRP A 8 31.85 30.31 -32.37
C TRP A 8 31.88 29.40 -31.15
N PRO A 9 32.79 29.51 -30.16
CA PRO A 9 32.75 28.58 -29.02
C PRO A 9 31.65 28.86 -28.01
N LEU A 10 31.07 30.07 -27.96
CA LEU A 10 29.99 30.41 -27.03
C LEU A 10 28.64 29.87 -27.45
N ALA A 11 28.37 29.73 -28.74
CA ALA A 11 27.13 29.13 -29.25
C ALA A 11 27.06 27.62 -29.07
N ALA A 12 28.21 26.94 -29.07
CA ALA A 12 28.29 25.48 -28.86
C ALA A 12 28.05 25.09 -27.40
N ILE A 13 28.39 25.94 -26.43
CA ILE A 13 28.20 25.68 -24.99
C ILE A 13 26.72 25.85 -24.59
N LEU A 14 25.96 26.71 -25.27
CA LEU A 14 24.53 26.90 -24.98
C LEU A 14 23.66 25.72 -25.45
N LEU A 15 24.09 24.98 -26.47
CA LEU A 15 23.35 23.80 -26.98
C LEU A 15 23.50 22.54 -26.12
N THR A 16 24.51 22.45 -25.26
CA THR A 16 24.72 21.29 -24.39
C THR A 16 23.94 21.35 -23.08
N LEU A 17 23.38 22.50 -22.72
CA LEU A 17 22.57 22.65 -21.49
C LEU A 17 21.08 22.35 -21.70
N ALA A 18 20.63 22.17 -22.93
CA ALA A 18 19.22 21.84 -23.25
C ALA A 18 18.92 20.33 -23.24
N SER A 19 19.93 19.49 -22.97
CA SER A 19 19.79 18.01 -23.08
C SER A 19 19.46 17.30 -21.79
N CYS A 20 19.12 18.01 -20.71
CA CYS A 20 18.76 17.40 -19.42
C CYS A 20 17.35 17.74 -18.95
N LEU A 21 16.46 18.14 -19.84
CA LEU A 21 15.03 18.06 -19.58
C LEU A 21 14.58 16.72 -20.16
N GLU A 22 14.68 15.66 -19.37
CA GLU A 22 13.87 14.46 -19.63
C GLU A 22 12.42 14.91 -19.72
N PRO A 23 11.71 14.64 -20.84
CA PRO A 23 10.29 14.90 -20.88
C PRO A 23 9.66 14.06 -19.76
N GLU A 24 9.01 14.70 -18.80
CA GLU A 24 8.19 14.01 -17.82
C GLU A 24 7.22 13.13 -18.61
N ASP A 25 7.32 11.83 -18.39
CA ASP A 25 6.52 10.84 -19.09
C ASP A 25 5.04 11.13 -18.74
N PRO A 26 4.19 11.58 -19.69
CA PRO A 26 2.79 11.92 -19.41
C PRO A 26 1.99 10.73 -18.90
N ILE A 27 2.51 9.50 -19.01
CA ILE A 27 1.94 8.29 -18.44
C ILE A 27 2.15 8.27 -16.92
N GLN A 28 3.18 8.93 -16.39
CA GLN A 28 3.49 8.93 -14.96
C GLN A 28 2.48 9.74 -14.14
N GLU A 29 1.95 10.85 -14.69
CA GLU A 29 0.85 11.59 -14.07
C GLU A 29 -0.48 10.80 -14.06
N LEU A 30 -0.70 9.95 -15.06
CA LEU A 30 -1.96 9.20 -15.21
C LEU A 30 -2.07 8.03 -14.20
N TYR A 31 -0.97 7.59 -13.60
CA TYR A 31 -0.90 6.44 -12.69
C TYR A 31 -0.37 6.77 -11.30
N SER A 32 -0.38 8.04 -10.90
CA SER A 32 -0.09 8.39 -9.51
C SER A 32 -1.24 7.95 -8.62
N ALA A 33 -1.05 6.81 -7.96
CA ALA A 33 -2.04 6.33 -6.99
C ALA A 33 -2.11 7.31 -5.79
N PRO A 34 -3.32 7.52 -5.23
CA PRO A 34 -3.46 8.38 -4.05
C PRO A 34 -2.64 7.81 -2.88
N SER A 35 -2.06 8.70 -2.07
CA SER A 35 -1.40 8.29 -0.84
C SER A 35 -2.37 7.51 0.06
N PRO A 36 -1.89 6.54 0.88
CA PRO A 36 -2.74 5.83 1.83
C PRO A 36 -3.53 6.74 2.76
N THR A 37 -3.01 7.93 3.08
CA THR A 37 -3.69 8.93 3.92
C THR A 37 -4.90 9.59 3.23
N GLN A 38 -5.06 9.40 1.94
CA GLN A 38 -6.18 9.89 1.13
C GLN A 38 -7.22 8.79 0.84
N VAL A 39 -6.90 7.55 1.17
CA VAL A 39 -7.82 6.42 1.02
C VAL A 39 -8.79 6.42 2.20
N SER A 40 -10.08 6.13 1.92
CA SER A 40 -11.06 5.97 2.99
C SER A 40 -10.69 4.84 3.94
N ASN A 41 -10.97 5.01 5.22
CA ASN A 41 -10.83 3.94 6.21
C ASN A 41 -12.00 2.94 6.21
N ASP A 42 -12.98 3.10 5.31
CA ASP A 42 -14.12 2.20 5.17
C ASP A 42 -13.68 0.75 4.92
N ILE A 43 -12.61 0.55 4.13
CA ILE A 43 -12.00 -0.77 3.92
C ILE A 43 -11.67 -1.44 5.26
N THR A 44 -10.95 -0.75 6.12
CA THR A 44 -10.56 -1.28 7.44
C THR A 44 -11.78 -1.55 8.32
N TRP A 45 -12.77 -0.68 8.25
CA TRP A 45 -13.99 -0.82 9.03
C TRP A 45 -14.81 -2.03 8.59
N GLU A 46 -15.11 -2.17 7.31
CA GLU A 46 -15.91 -3.28 6.77
C GLU A 46 -15.25 -4.63 7.01
N TRP A 47 -13.92 -4.73 6.83
CA TRP A 47 -13.18 -5.94 7.17
C TRP A 47 -13.25 -6.25 8.68
N SER A 48 -13.16 -5.24 9.53
CA SER A 48 -13.27 -5.42 10.98
C SER A 48 -14.67 -5.91 11.40
N GLU A 49 -15.71 -5.36 10.81
CA GLU A 49 -17.10 -5.81 11.04
C GLU A 49 -17.30 -7.26 10.58
N LEU A 50 -16.78 -7.61 9.39
CA LEU A 50 -16.88 -8.98 8.89
C LEU A 50 -16.15 -9.95 9.82
N TYR A 51 -14.94 -9.59 10.30
CA TYR A 51 -14.21 -10.41 11.26
C TYR A 51 -15.05 -10.69 12.51
N LEU A 52 -15.58 -9.66 13.13
CA LEU A 52 -16.38 -9.78 14.35
C LEU A 52 -17.68 -10.57 14.12
N LYS A 53 -18.26 -10.50 12.93
CA LYS A 53 -19.44 -11.27 12.53
C LYS A 53 -19.13 -12.76 12.44
N ILE A 54 -18.01 -13.13 11.81
CA ILE A 54 -17.60 -14.52 11.62
C ILE A 54 -17.10 -15.11 12.93
N GLU A 55 -16.15 -14.46 13.63
CA GLU A 55 -15.51 -14.99 14.82
C GLU A 55 -16.50 -15.32 15.94
N ARG A 56 -17.62 -14.59 15.95
CA ARG A 56 -18.70 -14.79 16.94
C ARG A 56 -19.19 -16.24 17.00
N ASN A 57 -19.14 -16.94 15.89
CA ASN A 57 -19.66 -18.29 15.74
C ASN A 57 -18.54 -19.35 15.73
N LEU A 58 -17.28 -18.92 15.72
CA LEU A 58 -16.15 -19.86 15.65
C LEU A 58 -15.74 -20.35 17.04
N ALA A 59 -15.55 -21.65 17.16
CA ALA A 59 -15.07 -22.28 18.38
C ALA A 59 -13.60 -21.88 18.66
N GLY A 60 -13.29 -21.55 19.91
CA GLY A 60 -11.92 -21.28 20.35
C GLY A 60 -11.44 -19.84 20.14
N PHE A 61 -12.26 -18.95 19.58
CA PHE A 61 -11.86 -17.56 19.30
C PHE A 61 -12.15 -16.57 20.42
N ARG A 62 -13.07 -16.87 21.34
CA ARG A 62 -13.47 -15.91 22.38
C ARG A 62 -12.81 -16.16 23.75
N PRO A 63 -12.54 -15.07 24.48
CA PRO A 63 -12.37 -13.65 24.10
C PRO A 63 -10.91 -13.29 23.75
N ALA A 64 -9.93 -13.96 24.38
CA ALA A 64 -8.52 -13.57 24.27
C ALA A 64 -7.89 -13.84 22.90
N PRO A 65 -8.13 -15.00 22.24
CA PRO A 65 -7.61 -15.25 20.89
C PRO A 65 -8.12 -14.23 19.87
N THR A 66 -9.39 -13.83 19.93
CA THR A 66 -9.97 -12.78 19.05
C THR A 66 -9.21 -11.45 19.17
N CYS A 67 -9.01 -10.96 20.40
CA CYS A 67 -8.28 -9.71 20.60
C CYS A 67 -6.85 -9.76 20.06
N ARG A 68 -6.18 -10.90 20.23
CA ARG A 68 -4.82 -11.13 19.73
C ARG A 68 -4.80 -11.17 18.20
N ALA A 69 -5.72 -11.90 17.58
CA ALA A 69 -5.83 -11.99 16.13
C ALA A 69 -6.09 -10.62 15.52
N MET A 70 -7.06 -9.85 16.06
CA MET A 70 -7.35 -8.50 15.63
C MET A 70 -6.11 -7.59 15.72
N ALA A 71 -5.35 -7.67 16.81
CA ALA A 71 -4.12 -6.90 16.95
C ALA A 71 -3.12 -7.22 15.84
N TYR A 72 -2.89 -8.51 15.55
CA TYR A 72 -1.97 -8.91 14.48
C TYR A 72 -2.48 -8.51 13.09
N ILE A 73 -3.77 -8.67 12.84
CA ILE A 73 -4.40 -8.26 11.58
C ILE A 73 -4.19 -6.75 11.35
N HIS A 74 -4.49 -5.91 12.33
CA HIS A 74 -4.35 -4.46 12.15
C HIS A 74 -2.90 -3.98 12.13
N MET A 75 -1.99 -4.62 12.86
CA MET A 75 -0.56 -4.32 12.75
C MET A 75 -0.04 -4.64 11.34
N GLY A 76 -0.43 -5.75 10.75
CA GLY A 76 -0.02 -6.08 9.40
C GLY A 76 -0.72 -5.22 8.34
N ALA A 77 -1.97 -4.82 8.55
CA ALA A 77 -2.65 -3.83 7.70
C ALA A 77 -1.90 -2.50 7.69
N TYR A 78 -1.47 -2.02 8.85
CA TYR A 78 -0.62 -0.84 8.97
C TYR A 78 0.70 -1.01 8.22
N GLU A 79 1.40 -2.13 8.41
CA GLU A 79 2.65 -2.42 7.70
C GLU A 79 2.48 -2.54 6.17
N THR A 80 1.29 -2.91 5.72
CA THR A 80 0.98 -2.96 4.29
C THR A 80 0.98 -1.58 3.66
N VAL A 81 0.49 -0.54 4.35
CA VAL A 81 0.31 0.80 3.79
C VAL A 81 1.39 1.80 4.21
N VAL A 82 2.11 1.54 5.31
CA VAL A 82 3.13 2.47 5.84
C VAL A 82 4.23 2.84 4.83
N PRO A 83 4.64 1.97 3.87
CA PRO A 83 5.64 2.37 2.86
C PRO A 83 5.19 3.55 1.97
N GLY A 84 3.89 3.77 1.84
CA GLY A 84 3.31 4.91 1.11
C GLY A 84 3.05 6.16 1.97
N MET A 85 3.43 6.15 3.24
CA MET A 85 3.15 7.22 4.21
C MET A 85 4.43 7.82 4.76
N GLU A 86 4.95 8.87 4.14
CA GLU A 86 6.24 9.49 4.48
C GLU A 86 6.38 9.93 5.96
N GLN A 87 5.26 10.32 6.59
CA GLN A 87 5.24 10.81 7.96
C GLN A 87 5.17 9.70 9.01
N TYR A 88 5.01 8.44 8.58
CA TYR A 88 4.83 7.29 9.44
C TYR A 88 6.01 6.33 9.34
N ARG A 89 6.15 5.47 10.32
CA ARG A 89 7.28 4.53 10.42
C ARG A 89 6.77 3.13 10.69
N SER A 90 7.49 2.13 10.16
CA SER A 90 7.23 0.73 10.43
C SER A 90 7.26 0.44 11.94
N LEU A 91 6.38 -0.44 12.39
CA LEU A 91 6.34 -0.96 13.77
C LEU A 91 7.63 -1.69 14.16
N ALA A 92 8.41 -2.15 13.20
CA ALA A 92 9.71 -2.76 13.44
C ALA A 92 10.71 -1.79 14.13
N GLN A 93 10.45 -0.48 14.04
CA GLN A 93 11.25 0.54 14.73
C GLN A 93 10.79 0.80 16.18
N ALA A 94 9.58 0.38 16.53
CA ALA A 94 8.94 0.65 17.82
C ALA A 94 8.75 -0.60 18.68
N ILE A 95 8.59 -1.77 18.04
CA ILE A 95 8.29 -3.03 18.72
C ILE A 95 9.49 -3.96 18.64
N ASN A 96 10.06 -4.30 19.78
CA ASN A 96 11.20 -5.20 19.85
C ASN A 96 10.82 -6.61 19.34
N GLY A 97 11.63 -7.13 18.41
CA GLY A 97 11.40 -8.43 17.77
C GLY A 97 10.33 -8.42 16.66
N PHE A 98 9.78 -7.27 16.31
CA PHE A 98 8.90 -7.16 15.15
C PHE A 98 9.70 -7.34 13.85
N PRO A 99 9.23 -8.16 12.90
CA PRO A 99 9.96 -8.42 11.67
C PRO A 99 10.08 -7.17 10.80
N THR A 100 11.25 -6.94 10.24
CA THR A 100 11.43 -5.88 9.24
C THR A 100 10.89 -6.35 7.89
N ILE A 101 9.85 -5.71 7.41
CA ILE A 101 9.29 -5.94 6.09
C ILE A 101 9.99 -4.99 5.11
N GLN A 102 10.73 -5.55 4.14
CA GLN A 102 11.36 -4.75 3.10
C GLN A 102 10.41 -4.67 1.90
N PHE A 103 9.87 -3.49 1.68
CA PHE A 103 9.14 -3.20 0.46
C PHE A 103 10.13 -3.00 -0.71
N LYS A 104 9.91 -3.74 -1.81
CA LYS A 104 10.74 -3.67 -3.02
C LYS A 104 9.88 -3.23 -4.20
N GLY A 105 9.57 -1.96 -4.28
CA GLY A 105 8.74 -1.45 -5.36
C GLY A 105 8.66 0.06 -5.35
N ASP A 106 8.10 0.60 -6.42
CA ASP A 106 7.79 2.02 -6.53
C ASP A 106 6.48 2.30 -5.80
N THR A 107 6.57 3.01 -4.69
CA THR A 107 5.42 3.32 -3.83
C THR A 107 4.41 4.25 -4.51
N THR A 108 4.83 5.02 -5.52
CA THR A 108 3.96 5.95 -6.25
C THR A 108 3.01 5.26 -7.22
N ARG A 109 3.27 3.98 -7.53
CA ARG A 109 2.50 3.17 -8.49
C ARG A 109 1.56 2.15 -7.82
N ILE A 110 1.48 2.15 -6.51
CA ILE A 110 0.66 1.18 -5.77
C ILE A 110 -0.70 1.78 -5.47
N ASN A 111 -1.75 1.05 -5.86
CA ASN A 111 -3.08 1.30 -5.32
C ASN A 111 -3.16 0.72 -3.91
N TRP A 112 -3.07 1.59 -2.91
CA TRP A 112 -3.02 1.20 -1.51
C TRP A 112 -4.35 0.63 -1.00
N ALA A 113 -5.48 1.04 -1.60
CA ALA A 113 -6.78 0.46 -1.31
C ALA A 113 -6.83 -1.01 -1.71
N ILE A 114 -6.40 -1.32 -2.93
CA ILE A 114 -6.32 -2.70 -3.44
C ILE A 114 -5.34 -3.53 -2.60
N ALA A 115 -4.17 -2.98 -2.29
CA ALA A 115 -3.16 -3.67 -1.49
C ALA A 115 -3.71 -4.01 -0.08
N LEU A 116 -4.40 -3.07 0.55
CA LEU A 116 -5.00 -3.25 1.86
C LEU A 116 -6.14 -4.27 1.84
N ASN A 117 -7.01 -4.21 0.83
CA ASN A 117 -8.09 -5.17 0.61
C ASN A 117 -7.55 -6.59 0.45
N ALA A 118 -6.59 -6.79 -0.44
CA ALA A 118 -5.94 -8.10 -0.65
C ALA A 118 -5.24 -8.61 0.61
N TYR A 119 -4.61 -7.73 1.39
CA TYR A 119 -4.02 -8.08 2.68
C TYR A 119 -5.09 -8.64 3.64
N TYR A 120 -6.21 -7.94 3.81
CA TYR A 120 -7.28 -8.38 4.70
C TYR A 120 -7.86 -9.72 4.25
N ALA A 121 -8.21 -9.89 2.98
CA ALA A 121 -8.74 -11.14 2.44
C ALA A 121 -7.82 -12.32 2.73
N ARG A 122 -6.52 -12.16 2.46
CA ARG A 122 -5.52 -13.21 2.71
C ARG A 122 -5.35 -13.52 4.19
N THR A 123 -5.32 -12.49 5.02
CA THR A 123 -5.12 -12.63 6.46
C THR A 123 -6.32 -13.25 7.13
N PHE A 124 -7.53 -12.93 6.68
CA PHE A 124 -8.76 -13.53 7.18
C PHE A 124 -8.84 -15.03 6.87
N THR A 125 -8.50 -15.41 5.64
CA THR A 125 -8.41 -16.85 5.27
C THR A 125 -7.44 -17.59 6.18
N PHE A 126 -6.35 -16.96 6.59
CA PHE A 126 -5.39 -17.57 7.51
C PHE A 126 -5.91 -17.64 8.95
N PHE A 127 -6.42 -16.55 9.51
CA PHE A 127 -6.86 -16.50 10.89
C PHE A 127 -8.20 -17.21 11.13
N LEU A 128 -9.09 -17.22 10.15
CA LEU A 128 -10.40 -17.84 10.20
C LEU A 128 -10.43 -19.19 9.45
N PHE A 129 -9.35 -19.96 9.57
CA PHE A 129 -9.15 -21.21 8.81
C PHE A 129 -10.24 -22.27 9.03
N ASN A 130 -10.99 -22.17 10.12
CA ASN A 130 -12.11 -23.05 10.45
C ASN A 130 -13.49 -22.44 10.14
N ALA A 131 -13.54 -21.32 9.42
CA ALA A 131 -14.77 -20.74 8.92
C ALA A 131 -15.46 -21.70 7.94
N ASN A 132 -16.79 -21.79 8.01
CA ASN A 132 -17.58 -22.61 7.11
C ASN A 132 -17.64 -21.99 5.69
N ALA A 133 -18.19 -22.73 4.72
CA ALA A 133 -18.23 -22.29 3.33
C ALA A 133 -18.99 -20.97 3.11
N ALA A 134 -20.04 -20.70 3.88
CA ALA A 134 -20.79 -19.45 3.77
C ALA A 134 -19.99 -18.25 4.31
N GLU A 135 -19.24 -18.46 5.40
CA GLU A 135 -18.35 -17.46 5.98
C GLU A 135 -17.15 -17.18 5.07
N GLN A 136 -16.56 -18.21 4.46
CA GLN A 136 -15.51 -18.07 3.45
C GLN A 136 -16.02 -17.31 2.21
N SER A 137 -17.22 -17.65 1.72
CA SER A 137 -17.85 -16.91 0.62
C SER A 137 -18.08 -15.42 0.96
N SER A 138 -18.38 -15.10 2.23
CA SER A 138 -18.51 -13.70 2.67
C SER A 138 -17.19 -12.93 2.61
N ILE A 139 -16.05 -13.59 2.88
CA ILE A 139 -14.71 -13.02 2.73
C ILE A 139 -14.43 -12.71 1.25
N GLU A 140 -14.69 -13.68 0.37
CA GLU A 140 -14.49 -13.52 -1.08
C GLU A 140 -15.40 -12.42 -1.68
N GLN A 141 -16.64 -12.33 -1.23
CA GLN A 141 -17.58 -11.29 -1.65
C GLN A 141 -17.12 -9.91 -1.23
N LEU A 142 -16.66 -9.73 0.01
CA LEU A 142 -16.16 -8.44 0.46
C LEU A 142 -14.91 -8.04 -0.32
N GLU A 143 -13.98 -8.97 -0.54
CA GLU A 143 -12.78 -8.70 -1.37
C GLU A 143 -13.18 -8.20 -2.77
N ALA A 144 -14.14 -8.87 -3.42
CA ALA A 144 -14.62 -8.49 -4.75
C ALA A 144 -15.30 -7.11 -4.75
N THR A 145 -16.18 -6.84 -3.78
CA THR A 145 -16.89 -5.56 -3.68
C THR A 145 -15.97 -4.36 -3.49
N GLN A 146 -14.87 -4.55 -2.78
CA GLN A 146 -13.88 -3.49 -2.54
C GLN A 146 -12.98 -3.21 -3.75
N LEU A 147 -13.10 -3.98 -4.83
CA LEU A 147 -12.35 -3.77 -6.07
C LEU A 147 -13.15 -3.00 -7.14
N GLU A 148 -14.45 -2.75 -6.92
CA GLU A 148 -15.33 -1.97 -7.79
C GLU A 148 -15.24 -0.47 -7.48
#